data_a479773b6e1f4485948d73d26dcf21e3
#
_entry.id   a479773b6e1f4485948d73d26dcf21e3
#
_cell.length_a   1.000
_cell.length_b   1.000
_cell.length_c   1.000
_cell.angle_alpha   90.00
_cell.angle_beta   90.00
_cell.angle_gamma   90.00
#
_symmetry.space_group_name_H-M   'P 1'
#
loop_
_entity.id
_entity.type
_entity.pdbx_description
1 polymer ?
#
loop_
_entity_poly.entity_id
_entity_poly.type
_entity_poly.pdbx_seq_one_letter_code
_entity_poly.pdbx_strand_id
1 'polypeptide(L)'
;MICTVGVKSRTVPELVALLEAGMTTARFDFSWGSMEYHTVTLNNLREAMKQTKILCATMLDTRGPEIGVQLAPPDVSSFDPRAPKTKVSLEQGNRVTLTTDLSITASSEYLPVNNPDLVHFVEPGDDVFVGQYLFTGSETSSVYLKVDEVDAKAGHIYCTCKNTARLGGVLLTVQVSNKGDDLPTLSEWDRHVIEHWAVPNEIDFISLSFTPNARAVHECRDFAKSVGGGGVSIVAKVERLSALLHIDDIVVASDGVILSRGNLGLDMPPEKVFLSQKMVLHKCNHAGKPVVITRVVDTMTETPRPTRAEATDVANAVLDGADAIMLGAETLRGQFAPIAVATVRRICRQAEAVFDHENHYQMQLPPAMVESGLLSQAEALASSAVRAASKVGASMIVVFTRTGHTAQLVSKYRPNMPIMSLVIPRILQNSIRWVLDGERAARQGLLNRGLTPLLANPINSDPNALLQVVFNRGKSSGQLNVGDFVVVIQKVGTTSVVKVVAVP
;
A
#
# COMPACT_ATOMS: atom_id res chain seq x y z
N MET A 1 -7.62 -4.40 3.96
CA MET A 1 -6.28 -5.05 3.99
C MET A 1 -5.73 -5.19 2.59
N ILE A 2 -4.46 -4.87 2.41
CA ILE A 2 -3.73 -5.02 1.15
C ILE A 2 -2.97 -6.34 1.20
N CYS A 3 -3.12 -7.19 0.19
CA CYS A 3 -2.42 -8.46 0.10
C CYS A 3 -1.58 -8.50 -1.18
N THR A 4 -0.29 -8.81 -1.04
CA THR A 4 0.55 -9.07 -2.21
C THR A 4 0.19 -10.44 -2.77
N VAL A 5 -0.25 -10.47 -4.03
CA VAL A 5 -0.70 -11.71 -4.70
C VAL A 5 0.42 -12.30 -5.55
N GLY A 6 0.55 -13.62 -5.51
CA GLY A 6 1.62 -14.28 -6.26
C GLY A 6 1.64 -15.78 -6.09
N VAL A 7 2.82 -16.37 -5.96
CA VAL A 7 3.09 -17.80 -6.12
C VAL A 7 2.12 -18.73 -5.39
N LYS A 8 1.71 -18.36 -4.17
CA LYS A 8 0.83 -19.18 -3.31
C LYS A 8 -0.59 -18.64 -3.18
N SER A 9 -0.92 -17.56 -3.91
CA SER A 9 -2.20 -16.86 -3.76
C SER A 9 -2.79 -16.35 -5.07
N ARG A 10 -2.39 -16.92 -6.21
CA ARG A 10 -2.77 -16.41 -7.54
C ARG A 10 -3.88 -17.20 -8.25
N THR A 11 -4.24 -18.39 -7.80
CA THR A 11 -5.32 -19.15 -8.41
C THR A 11 -6.69 -18.62 -7.97
N VAL A 12 -7.74 -18.86 -8.76
CA VAL A 12 -9.09 -18.40 -8.43
C VAL A 12 -9.55 -18.86 -7.04
N PRO A 13 -9.38 -20.15 -6.65
CA PRO A 13 -9.79 -20.60 -5.31
C PRO A 13 -9.04 -19.89 -4.17
N GLU A 14 -7.74 -19.64 -4.34
CA GLU A 14 -6.92 -18.95 -3.35
C GLU A 14 -7.34 -17.48 -3.22
N LEU A 15 -7.61 -16.80 -4.34
CA LEU A 15 -8.09 -15.43 -4.36
C LEU A 15 -9.49 -15.30 -3.76
N VAL A 16 -10.39 -16.26 -4.01
CA VAL A 16 -11.69 -16.34 -3.33
C VAL A 16 -11.49 -16.42 -1.83
N ALA A 17 -10.64 -17.33 -1.35
CA ALA A 17 -10.37 -17.47 0.08
C ALA A 17 -9.78 -16.19 0.71
N LEU A 18 -8.90 -15.46 -0.02
CA LEU A 18 -8.37 -14.17 0.46
C LEU A 18 -9.43 -13.08 0.53
N LEU A 19 -10.31 -12.98 -0.48
CA LEU A 19 -11.42 -12.02 -0.48
C LEU A 19 -12.37 -12.25 0.69
N GLU A 20 -12.76 -13.51 0.93
CA GLU A 20 -13.62 -13.89 2.05
C GLU A 20 -12.94 -13.67 3.41
N ALA A 21 -11.64 -13.91 3.50
CA ALA A 21 -10.85 -13.61 4.70
C ALA A 21 -10.79 -12.10 5.02
N GLY A 22 -10.92 -11.23 4.00
CA GLY A 22 -10.99 -9.78 4.16
C GLY A 22 -9.96 -8.97 3.38
N MET A 23 -9.39 -9.52 2.31
CA MET A 23 -8.61 -8.74 1.36
C MET A 23 -9.49 -7.69 0.69
N THR A 24 -9.05 -6.43 0.68
CA THR A 24 -9.74 -5.32 0.01
C THR A 24 -8.95 -4.74 -1.16
N THR A 25 -7.64 -4.98 -1.19
CA THR A 25 -6.75 -4.52 -2.25
C THR A 25 -5.72 -5.61 -2.58
N ALA A 26 -5.59 -5.94 -3.85
CA ALA A 26 -4.57 -6.85 -4.35
C ALA A 26 -3.37 -6.05 -4.86
N ARG A 27 -2.17 -6.30 -4.30
CA ARG A 27 -0.92 -5.68 -4.70
C ARG A 27 -0.17 -6.60 -5.67
N PHE A 28 0.17 -6.07 -6.83
CA PHE A 28 0.98 -6.68 -7.87
C PHE A 28 2.40 -6.09 -7.80
N ASP A 29 3.35 -6.87 -7.36
CA ASP A 29 4.73 -6.45 -7.12
C ASP A 29 5.58 -6.70 -8.37
N PHE A 30 5.91 -5.64 -9.11
CA PHE A 30 6.68 -5.69 -10.34
C PHE A 30 8.21 -5.63 -10.14
N SER A 31 8.68 -5.74 -8.91
CA SER A 31 10.10 -6.04 -8.68
C SER A 31 10.46 -7.46 -9.14
N TRP A 32 9.45 -8.31 -9.39
CA TRP A 32 9.58 -9.66 -9.92
C TRP A 32 8.39 -10.04 -10.83
N GLY A 33 8.57 -11.12 -11.61
CA GLY A 33 7.54 -11.63 -12.51
C GLY A 33 7.43 -10.84 -13.81
N SER A 34 6.87 -11.48 -14.84
CA SER A 34 6.59 -10.85 -16.13
C SER A 34 5.20 -10.20 -16.15
N MET A 35 4.97 -9.31 -17.11
CA MET A 35 3.64 -8.73 -17.32
C MET A 35 2.58 -9.80 -17.60
N GLU A 36 2.93 -10.88 -18.32
CA GLU A 36 2.03 -12.01 -18.60
C GLU A 36 1.65 -12.75 -17.31
N TYR A 37 2.62 -12.95 -16.41
CA TYR A 37 2.37 -13.53 -15.11
C TYR A 37 1.35 -12.74 -14.30
N HIS A 38 1.54 -11.42 -14.23
CA HIS A 38 0.65 -10.54 -13.50
C HIS A 38 -0.72 -10.38 -14.20
N THR A 39 -0.77 -10.44 -15.53
CA THR A 39 -2.03 -10.43 -16.30
C THR A 39 -2.89 -11.65 -16.00
N VAL A 40 -2.30 -12.85 -15.98
CA VAL A 40 -3.03 -14.07 -15.60
C VAL A 40 -3.56 -13.96 -14.17
N THR A 41 -2.74 -13.46 -13.24
CA THR A 41 -3.14 -13.27 -11.84
C THR A 41 -4.28 -12.24 -11.70
N LEU A 42 -4.24 -11.15 -12.45
CA LEU A 42 -5.30 -10.14 -12.46
C LEU A 42 -6.62 -10.69 -13.03
N ASN A 43 -6.55 -11.49 -14.08
CA ASN A 43 -7.74 -12.13 -14.65
C ASN A 43 -8.37 -13.14 -13.68
N ASN A 44 -7.55 -13.89 -12.95
CA ASN A 44 -8.01 -14.77 -11.87
C ASN A 44 -8.66 -13.97 -10.73
N LEU A 45 -8.11 -12.81 -10.36
CA LEU A 45 -8.72 -11.91 -9.37
C LEU A 45 -10.09 -11.42 -9.84
N ARG A 46 -10.20 -10.98 -11.09
CA ARG A 46 -11.48 -10.55 -11.67
C ARG A 46 -12.53 -11.66 -11.63
N GLU A 47 -12.11 -12.89 -11.90
CA GLU A 47 -13.00 -14.05 -11.80
C GLU A 47 -13.41 -14.35 -10.34
N ALA A 48 -12.47 -14.30 -9.40
CA ALA A 48 -12.77 -14.45 -7.98
C ALA A 48 -13.74 -13.38 -7.45
N MET A 49 -13.57 -12.11 -7.91
CA MET A 49 -14.50 -11.01 -7.59
C MET A 49 -15.92 -11.29 -8.12
N LYS A 50 -16.05 -11.85 -9.32
CA LYS A 50 -17.36 -12.24 -9.90
C LYS A 50 -18.04 -13.34 -9.08
N GLN A 51 -17.28 -14.35 -8.64
CA GLN A 51 -17.81 -15.47 -7.84
C GLN A 51 -18.25 -15.02 -6.45
N THR A 52 -17.43 -14.23 -5.77
CA THR A 52 -17.69 -13.78 -4.38
C THR A 52 -18.61 -12.55 -4.32
N LYS A 53 -18.71 -11.78 -5.40
CA LYS A 53 -19.32 -10.44 -5.44
C LYS A 53 -18.71 -9.46 -4.43
N ILE A 54 -17.46 -9.70 -4.06
CA ILE A 54 -16.68 -8.81 -3.20
C ILE A 54 -15.83 -7.90 -4.09
N LEU A 55 -15.95 -6.59 -3.87
CA LEU A 55 -15.15 -5.58 -4.57
C LEU A 55 -13.72 -5.59 -4.03
N CYS A 56 -12.74 -5.57 -4.91
CA CYS A 56 -11.32 -5.50 -4.58
C CYS A 56 -10.63 -4.46 -5.46
N ALA A 57 -9.83 -3.60 -4.85
CA ALA A 57 -8.97 -2.67 -5.57
C ALA A 57 -7.69 -3.35 -6.04
N THR A 58 -7.03 -2.74 -7.02
CA THR A 58 -5.77 -3.22 -7.60
C THR A 58 -4.67 -2.18 -7.43
N MET A 59 -3.49 -2.63 -7.04
CA MET A 59 -2.33 -1.78 -6.79
C MET A 59 -1.12 -2.33 -7.53
N LEU A 60 -0.54 -1.52 -8.43
CA LEU A 60 0.78 -1.75 -8.99
C LEU A 60 1.82 -1.29 -7.98
N ASP A 61 2.79 -2.13 -7.64
CA ASP A 61 3.97 -1.73 -6.88
C ASP A 61 5.16 -1.63 -7.84
N THR A 62 5.75 -0.44 -7.96
CA THR A 62 6.88 -0.19 -8.85
C THR A 62 8.15 -0.81 -8.27
N ARG A 63 9.09 -1.15 -9.15
CA ARG A 63 10.44 -1.55 -8.73
C ARG A 63 11.18 -0.37 -8.11
N GLY A 64 11.05 0.80 -8.72
CA GLY A 64 11.81 1.99 -8.36
C GLY A 64 13.30 1.85 -8.68
N PRO A 65 14.16 2.66 -8.03
CA PRO A 65 15.62 2.62 -8.19
C PRO A 65 16.25 1.47 -7.40
N GLU A 66 15.63 0.28 -7.40
CA GLU A 66 16.12 -0.84 -6.63
C GLU A 66 17.41 -1.40 -7.26
N ILE A 67 18.47 -1.43 -6.45
CA ILE A 67 19.72 -2.07 -6.81
C ILE A 67 19.63 -3.53 -6.39
N GLY A 68 19.96 -4.44 -7.29
CA GLY A 68 19.89 -5.87 -7.03
C GLY A 68 21.18 -6.60 -7.31
N VAL A 69 21.47 -7.61 -6.49
CA VAL A 69 22.49 -8.64 -6.79
C VAL A 69 21.80 -9.78 -7.53
N GLN A 70 22.35 -10.10 -8.70
CA GLN A 70 21.87 -11.21 -9.52
C GLN A 70 22.64 -12.50 -9.16
N LEU A 71 21.94 -13.47 -8.56
CA LEU A 71 22.56 -14.75 -8.19
C LEU A 71 22.54 -15.82 -9.32
N ALA A 72 21.70 -15.62 -10.33
CA ALA A 72 21.58 -16.55 -11.46
C ALA A 72 21.73 -15.80 -12.79
N PRO A 73 22.15 -16.49 -13.88
CA PRO A 73 22.20 -15.90 -15.21
C PRO A 73 20.85 -15.31 -15.65
N PRO A 74 20.84 -14.27 -16.49
CA PRO A 74 19.62 -13.53 -16.87
C PRO A 74 18.63 -14.33 -17.73
N ASP A 75 19.05 -15.44 -18.32
CA ASP A 75 18.25 -16.37 -19.12
C ASP A 75 17.41 -17.35 -18.26
N VAL A 76 17.74 -17.50 -16.99
CA VAL A 76 16.90 -18.22 -16.04
C VAL A 76 15.75 -17.27 -15.65
N SER A 77 14.53 -17.59 -16.13
CA SER A 77 13.37 -16.79 -15.76
C SER A 77 13.37 -16.63 -14.23
N SER A 78 13.44 -15.39 -13.78
CA SER A 78 13.66 -15.03 -12.38
C SER A 78 12.63 -15.60 -11.41
N PHE A 79 11.68 -16.41 -11.94
CA PHE A 79 10.54 -16.91 -11.18
C PHE A 79 10.08 -18.33 -11.51
N ASP A 80 10.98 -19.19 -11.97
CA ASP A 80 10.66 -20.62 -11.90
C ASP A 80 10.92 -21.11 -10.46
N PRO A 81 9.87 -21.48 -9.69
CA PRO A 81 10.07 -22.06 -8.36
C PRO A 81 10.86 -23.37 -8.38
N ARG A 82 11.11 -23.93 -9.57
CA ARG A 82 11.91 -25.14 -9.84
C ARG A 82 13.35 -24.80 -10.25
N ALA A 83 13.66 -23.51 -10.55
CA ALA A 83 15.04 -23.13 -10.87
C ALA A 83 15.98 -23.50 -9.72
N PRO A 84 17.18 -24.01 -10.00
CA PRO A 84 18.15 -24.34 -8.98
C PRO A 84 18.44 -23.09 -8.17
N LYS A 85 18.12 -23.13 -6.87
CA LYS A 85 18.36 -22.01 -5.96
C LYS A 85 19.86 -21.89 -5.76
N THR A 86 20.49 -21.04 -6.53
CA THR A 86 21.91 -20.70 -6.35
C THR A 86 22.05 -20.15 -4.94
N LYS A 87 22.89 -20.77 -4.13
CA LYS A 87 23.17 -20.34 -2.75
C LYS A 87 24.62 -19.91 -2.69
N VAL A 88 24.83 -18.68 -2.21
CA VAL A 88 26.16 -18.13 -1.95
C VAL A 88 26.34 -18.05 -0.43
N SER A 89 27.34 -18.71 0.09
CA SER A 89 27.69 -18.64 1.51
C SER A 89 28.80 -17.63 1.72
N LEU A 90 28.58 -16.70 2.62
CA LEU A 90 29.52 -15.65 3.01
C LEU A 90 29.78 -15.80 4.51
N GLU A 91 31.02 -15.72 4.91
CA GLU A 91 31.43 -15.83 6.32
C GLU A 91 31.89 -14.48 6.85
N GLN A 92 31.59 -14.20 8.11
CA GLN A 92 32.02 -12.98 8.78
C GLN A 92 33.54 -12.81 8.70
N GLY A 93 33.99 -11.60 8.33
CA GLY A 93 35.41 -11.26 8.16
C GLY A 93 35.97 -11.58 6.78
N ASN A 94 35.28 -12.35 5.93
CA ASN A 94 35.72 -12.61 4.58
C ASN A 94 35.50 -11.39 3.69
N ARG A 95 36.35 -11.25 2.65
CA ARG A 95 36.20 -10.24 1.61
C ARG A 95 35.25 -10.73 0.53
N VAL A 96 34.42 -9.84 -0.01
CA VAL A 96 33.57 -10.04 -1.17
C VAL A 96 33.60 -8.78 -2.05
N THR A 97 33.57 -8.96 -3.36
CA THR A 97 33.54 -7.84 -4.31
C THR A 97 32.15 -7.71 -4.91
N LEU A 98 31.50 -6.55 -4.72
CA LEU A 98 30.36 -6.18 -5.54
C LEU A 98 30.89 -5.70 -6.90
N THR A 99 30.37 -6.26 -7.98
CA THR A 99 30.83 -5.93 -9.34
C THR A 99 29.67 -5.50 -10.23
N THR A 100 29.88 -4.47 -11.04
CA THR A 100 28.90 -4.04 -12.05
C THR A 100 28.97 -4.85 -13.34
N ASP A 101 29.90 -5.79 -13.46
CA ASP A 101 30.00 -6.72 -14.57
C ASP A 101 29.04 -7.90 -14.37
N LEU A 102 27.91 -7.87 -15.06
CA LEU A 102 26.88 -8.90 -15.01
C LEU A 102 27.26 -10.23 -15.69
N SER A 103 28.42 -10.28 -16.39
CA SER A 103 28.93 -11.53 -16.97
C SER A 103 29.57 -12.44 -15.92
N ILE A 104 29.92 -11.88 -14.76
CA ILE A 104 30.50 -12.62 -13.64
C ILE A 104 29.38 -13.39 -12.93
N THR A 105 29.61 -14.67 -12.65
CA THR A 105 28.68 -15.49 -11.88
C THR A 105 28.84 -15.22 -10.39
N ALA A 106 27.73 -15.08 -9.68
CA ALA A 106 27.73 -14.87 -8.23
C ALA A 106 28.42 -16.03 -7.48
N SER A 107 29.32 -15.67 -6.59
CA SER A 107 30.13 -16.59 -5.77
C SER A 107 30.40 -16.01 -4.38
N SER A 108 31.14 -16.72 -3.55
CA SER A 108 31.62 -16.17 -2.26
C SER A 108 32.63 -15.03 -2.43
N GLU A 109 33.17 -14.83 -3.61
CA GLU A 109 34.16 -13.78 -3.91
C GLU A 109 33.55 -12.60 -4.67
N TYR A 110 32.52 -12.84 -5.51
CA TYR A 110 31.90 -11.84 -6.37
C TYR A 110 30.39 -11.88 -6.29
N LEU A 111 29.79 -10.70 -6.17
CA LEU A 111 28.33 -10.49 -6.25
C LEU A 111 28.04 -9.46 -7.34
N PRO A 112 27.53 -9.88 -8.51
CA PRO A 112 27.20 -8.97 -9.60
C PRO A 112 25.96 -8.12 -9.27
N VAL A 113 26.07 -6.80 -9.51
CA VAL A 113 25.04 -5.79 -9.18
C VAL A 113 24.50 -5.18 -10.48
N ASN A 114 23.20 -5.05 -10.58
CA ASN A 114 22.51 -4.58 -11.79
C ASN A 114 22.54 -3.05 -12.00
N ASN A 115 23.23 -2.29 -11.15
CA ASN A 115 23.37 -0.83 -11.28
C ASN A 115 24.83 -0.45 -11.55
N PRO A 116 25.16 0.04 -12.77
CA PRO A 116 26.52 0.44 -13.12
C PRO A 116 27.01 1.67 -12.35
N ASP A 117 26.09 2.53 -11.90
CA ASP A 117 26.43 3.77 -11.21
C ASP A 117 26.75 3.57 -9.73
N LEU A 118 26.54 2.35 -9.19
CA LEU A 118 26.80 2.05 -7.79
C LEU A 118 28.20 2.45 -7.33
N VAL A 119 29.21 2.26 -8.19
CA VAL A 119 30.61 2.60 -7.91
C VAL A 119 30.88 4.10 -7.81
N HIS A 120 29.94 4.95 -8.25
CA HIS A 120 30.11 6.41 -8.24
C HIS A 120 29.52 7.07 -6.99
N PHE A 121 28.60 6.41 -6.29
CA PHE A 121 28.02 6.97 -5.08
C PHE A 121 28.33 6.22 -3.79
N VAL A 122 29.03 5.07 -3.87
CA VAL A 122 29.52 4.35 -2.71
C VAL A 122 30.95 4.78 -2.36
N GLU A 123 31.24 4.95 -1.08
CA GLU A 123 32.55 5.40 -0.57
C GLU A 123 33.11 4.41 0.44
N PRO A 124 34.45 4.34 0.59
CA PRO A 124 35.08 3.56 1.68
C PRO A 124 34.51 3.98 3.04
N GLY A 125 34.09 3.01 3.81
CA GLY A 125 33.44 3.24 5.11
C GLY A 125 31.92 3.17 5.09
N ASP A 126 31.28 3.09 3.94
CA ASP A 126 29.84 2.87 3.86
C ASP A 126 29.43 1.47 4.32
N ASP A 127 28.22 1.36 4.81
CA ASP A 127 27.56 0.09 5.10
C ASP A 127 26.60 -0.28 3.96
N VAL A 128 26.78 -1.50 3.43
CA VAL A 128 25.94 -2.04 2.36
C VAL A 128 25.21 -3.28 2.89
N PHE A 129 23.89 -3.25 2.77
CA PHE A 129 23.05 -4.41 3.04
C PHE A 129 22.78 -5.16 1.73
N VAL A 130 22.93 -6.50 1.76
CA VAL A 130 22.54 -7.39 0.65
C VAL A 130 21.68 -8.50 1.20
N GLY A 131 20.44 -8.58 0.74
CA GLY A 131 19.52 -9.59 1.24
C GLY A 131 18.21 -9.61 0.46
N GLN A 132 17.38 -10.59 0.76
CA GLN A 132 16.03 -10.59 0.21
C GLN A 132 15.16 -9.62 0.99
N TYR A 133 14.68 -8.59 0.34
CA TYR A 133 13.75 -7.61 0.88
C TYR A 133 12.53 -8.23 1.60
N LEU A 134 12.03 -9.35 1.09
CA LEU A 134 10.92 -10.11 1.68
C LEU A 134 11.33 -11.06 2.82
N PHE A 135 12.61 -11.14 3.17
CA PHE A 135 13.16 -12.04 4.19
C PHE A 135 13.90 -11.33 5.34
N THR A 136 13.78 -10.03 5.46
CA THR A 136 14.40 -9.30 6.57
C THR A 136 13.83 -9.80 7.89
N GLY A 137 14.65 -10.40 8.70
CA GLY A 137 14.31 -11.09 9.95
C GLY A 137 15.01 -12.43 10.13
N SER A 138 15.61 -12.97 9.05
CA SER A 138 16.54 -14.08 9.14
C SER A 138 17.95 -13.54 8.99
N GLU A 139 18.67 -13.40 10.10
CA GLU A 139 20.09 -13.01 10.10
C GLU A 139 20.97 -13.90 9.22
N THR A 140 20.48 -15.09 8.88
CA THR A 140 21.19 -16.06 8.05
C THR A 140 21.00 -15.87 6.55
N SER A 141 20.02 -15.09 6.09
CA SER A 141 19.71 -14.87 4.66
C SER A 141 20.10 -13.49 4.14
N SER A 142 20.73 -12.67 4.97
CA SER A 142 21.15 -11.30 4.63
C SER A 142 22.55 -11.06 5.13
N VAL A 143 23.36 -10.33 4.36
CA VAL A 143 24.72 -9.94 4.75
C VAL A 143 24.83 -8.41 4.83
N TYR A 144 25.49 -7.95 5.89
CA TYR A 144 25.96 -6.59 6.03
C TYR A 144 27.42 -6.52 5.61
N LEU A 145 27.72 -5.63 4.70
CA LEU A 145 29.04 -5.44 4.14
C LEU A 145 29.58 -4.07 4.55
N LYS A 146 30.87 -4.01 4.86
CA LYS A 146 31.61 -2.76 5.05
C LYS A 146 32.41 -2.51 3.79
N VAL A 147 32.27 -1.34 3.17
CA VAL A 147 33.07 -0.97 2.02
C VAL A 147 34.48 -0.61 2.47
N ASP A 148 35.45 -1.31 1.92
CA ASP A 148 36.89 -1.09 2.20
C ASP A 148 37.49 -0.18 1.15
N GLU A 149 37.22 -0.43 -0.17
CA GLU A 149 37.80 0.25 -1.30
C GLU A 149 36.85 0.25 -2.51
N VAL A 150 36.92 1.28 -3.34
CA VAL A 150 36.12 1.40 -4.58
C VAL A 150 37.04 1.59 -5.77
N ASP A 151 36.95 0.71 -6.76
CA ASP A 151 37.60 0.87 -8.07
C ASP A 151 36.54 1.14 -9.14
N ALA A 152 36.26 2.43 -9.36
CA ALA A 152 35.28 2.87 -10.34
C ALA A 152 35.66 2.52 -11.79
N LYS A 153 36.95 2.34 -12.11
CA LYS A 153 37.38 1.96 -13.46
C LYS A 153 37.14 0.50 -13.77
N ALA A 154 37.34 -0.37 -12.77
CA ALA A 154 37.05 -1.79 -12.88
C ALA A 154 35.58 -2.13 -12.62
N GLY A 155 34.80 -1.19 -12.10
CA GLY A 155 33.39 -1.45 -11.67
C GLY A 155 33.29 -2.32 -10.42
N HIS A 156 34.30 -2.24 -9.53
CA HIS A 156 34.42 -3.09 -8.36
C HIS A 156 34.32 -2.30 -7.05
N ILE A 157 33.60 -2.86 -6.08
CA ILE A 157 33.53 -2.37 -4.71
C ILE A 157 33.99 -3.52 -3.80
N TYR A 158 35.12 -3.34 -3.16
CA TYR A 158 35.69 -4.34 -2.25
C TYR A 158 35.09 -4.14 -0.85
N CYS A 159 34.54 -5.22 -0.31
CA CYS A 159 33.83 -5.18 0.96
C CYS A 159 34.28 -6.28 1.90
N THR A 160 34.13 -6.03 3.22
CA THR A 160 34.30 -7.03 4.27
C THR A 160 32.92 -7.41 4.84
N CYS A 161 32.64 -8.72 4.98
CA CYS A 161 31.40 -9.24 5.56
C CYS A 161 31.36 -9.00 7.07
N LYS A 162 30.30 -8.33 7.56
CA LYS A 162 30.09 -8.06 9.01
C LYS A 162 29.43 -9.22 9.76
N ASN A 163 28.74 -10.10 9.03
CA ASN A 163 28.08 -11.29 9.59
C ASN A 163 28.18 -12.47 8.61
N THR A 164 27.97 -13.68 9.13
CA THR A 164 27.83 -14.88 8.30
C THR A 164 26.44 -14.96 7.74
N ALA A 165 26.33 -15.20 6.42
CA ALA A 165 25.05 -15.30 5.74
C ALA A 165 25.07 -16.35 4.62
N ARG A 166 23.89 -16.91 4.32
CA ARG A 166 23.67 -17.80 3.19
C ARG A 166 22.65 -17.18 2.24
N LEU A 167 23.13 -16.41 1.30
CA LEU A 167 22.32 -15.75 0.31
C LEU A 167 21.69 -16.78 -0.63
N GLY A 168 20.39 -16.67 -0.85
CA GLY A 168 19.65 -17.60 -1.72
C GLY A 168 18.51 -16.88 -2.42
N GLY A 169 18.16 -17.36 -3.61
CA GLY A 169 17.14 -16.76 -4.48
C GLY A 169 17.73 -16.31 -5.79
N VAL A 170 16.96 -15.62 -6.59
CA VAL A 170 17.39 -15.19 -7.93
C VAL A 170 17.92 -13.75 -7.92
N LEU A 171 17.25 -12.88 -7.19
CA LEU A 171 17.59 -11.47 -7.04
C LEU A 171 17.58 -11.10 -5.57
N LEU A 172 18.62 -10.41 -5.13
CA LEU A 172 18.73 -9.83 -3.80
C LEU A 172 18.78 -8.32 -3.90
N THR A 173 18.14 -7.63 -2.98
CA THR A 173 18.19 -6.17 -2.90
C THR A 173 19.51 -5.73 -2.27
N VAL A 174 20.11 -4.70 -2.85
CA VAL A 174 21.26 -3.97 -2.31
C VAL A 174 20.78 -2.62 -1.80
N GLN A 175 21.07 -2.33 -0.56
CA GLN A 175 20.81 -1.02 0.03
C GLN A 175 22.10 -0.44 0.61
N VAL A 176 22.40 0.79 0.25
CA VAL A 176 23.51 1.57 0.79
C VAL A 176 22.93 2.58 1.77
N SER A 177 23.42 2.59 3.01
CA SER A 177 22.90 3.48 4.05
C SER A 177 23.10 4.95 3.65
N ASN A 178 22.01 5.73 3.75
CA ASN A 178 21.96 7.17 3.48
C ASN A 178 22.38 7.60 2.06
N LYS A 179 22.33 6.70 1.06
CA LYS A 179 22.72 7.00 -0.32
C LYS A 179 21.73 6.43 -1.34
N GLY A 180 21.67 7.04 -2.54
CA GLY A 180 20.81 6.59 -3.64
C GLY A 180 19.53 7.40 -3.83
N ASP A 181 19.42 8.59 -3.21
CA ASP A 181 18.27 9.50 -3.38
C ASP A 181 18.30 10.24 -4.74
N ASP A 182 19.44 10.28 -5.39
CA ASP A 182 19.64 10.91 -6.71
C ASP A 182 19.21 10.00 -7.88
N LEU A 183 18.88 8.74 -7.61
CA LEU A 183 18.41 7.82 -8.64
C LEU A 183 16.99 8.16 -9.08
N PRO A 184 16.64 8.00 -10.38
CA PRO A 184 15.29 8.23 -10.87
C PRO A 184 14.28 7.33 -10.15
N THR A 185 13.29 7.93 -9.50
CA THR A 185 12.24 7.17 -8.77
C THR A 185 11.43 6.25 -9.68
N LEU A 186 11.18 6.67 -10.93
CA LEU A 186 10.61 5.81 -11.97
C LEU A 186 11.71 5.31 -12.90
N SER A 187 12.02 4.02 -12.83
CA SER A 187 12.90 3.35 -13.79
C SER A 187 12.23 3.27 -15.18
N GLU A 188 13.02 3.00 -16.22
CA GLU A 188 12.47 2.75 -17.57
C GLU A 188 11.51 1.56 -17.57
N TRP A 189 11.81 0.53 -16.78
CA TRP A 189 10.93 -0.61 -16.56
C TRP A 189 9.60 -0.21 -15.94
N ASP A 190 9.61 0.63 -14.91
CA ASP A 190 8.38 1.11 -14.27
C ASP A 190 7.52 1.90 -15.26
N ARG A 191 8.13 2.77 -16.07
CA ARG A 191 7.43 3.51 -17.13
C ARG A 191 6.79 2.55 -18.13
N HIS A 192 7.54 1.56 -18.59
CA HIS A 192 7.04 0.53 -19.50
C HIS A 192 5.84 -0.24 -18.90
N VAL A 193 5.94 -0.65 -17.64
CA VAL A 193 4.86 -1.37 -16.95
C VAL A 193 3.63 -0.49 -16.73
N ILE A 194 3.81 0.78 -16.38
CA ILE A 194 2.68 1.71 -16.20
C ILE A 194 1.93 1.87 -17.52
N GLU A 195 2.66 2.14 -18.62
CA GLU A 195 2.07 2.37 -19.95
C GLU A 195 1.40 1.13 -20.53
N HIS A 196 2.08 -0.03 -20.49
CA HIS A 196 1.64 -1.23 -21.22
C HIS A 196 0.85 -2.22 -20.37
N TRP A 197 0.87 -2.08 -19.04
CA TRP A 197 0.12 -2.97 -18.16
C TRP A 197 -0.85 -2.25 -17.23
N ALA A 198 -0.41 -1.26 -16.46
CA ALA A 198 -1.26 -0.66 -15.44
C ALA A 198 -2.42 0.13 -16.05
N VAL A 199 -2.14 0.99 -17.02
CA VAL A 199 -3.14 1.85 -17.67
C VAL A 199 -4.14 1.03 -18.47
N PRO A 200 -3.74 0.10 -19.35
CA PRO A 200 -4.68 -0.74 -20.10
C PRO A 200 -5.56 -1.64 -19.22
N ASN A 201 -5.07 -2.03 -18.06
CA ASN A 201 -5.81 -2.86 -17.10
C ASN A 201 -6.62 -2.07 -16.08
N GLU A 202 -6.64 -0.73 -16.18
CA GLU A 202 -7.39 0.18 -15.29
C GLU A 202 -7.03 -0.01 -13.80
N ILE A 203 -5.74 -0.18 -13.50
CA ILE A 203 -5.25 -0.32 -12.13
C ILE A 203 -5.62 0.91 -11.31
N ASP A 204 -6.01 0.71 -10.05
CA ASP A 204 -6.54 1.76 -9.18
C ASP A 204 -5.45 2.61 -8.54
N PHE A 205 -4.32 1.97 -8.15
CA PHE A 205 -3.23 2.61 -7.43
C PHE A 205 -1.88 2.28 -8.05
N ILE A 206 -0.99 3.26 -8.07
CA ILE A 206 0.44 3.05 -8.24
C ILE A 206 1.10 3.31 -6.89
N SER A 207 1.72 2.30 -6.33
CA SER A 207 2.57 2.38 -5.14
C SER A 207 3.98 2.73 -5.61
N LEU A 208 4.37 3.99 -5.40
CA LEU A 208 5.63 4.54 -5.89
C LEU A 208 6.76 4.24 -4.91
N SER A 209 7.62 3.29 -5.28
CA SER A 209 8.74 2.81 -4.45
C SER A 209 9.79 3.89 -4.27
N PHE A 210 10.40 3.94 -3.08
CA PHE A 210 11.50 4.84 -2.71
C PHE A 210 11.21 6.31 -3.03
N THR A 211 10.02 6.80 -2.71
CA THR A 211 9.63 8.20 -2.94
C THR A 211 10.46 9.15 -2.07
N PRO A 212 11.39 9.96 -2.61
CA PRO A 212 12.26 10.83 -1.80
C PRO A 212 11.60 12.17 -1.45
N ASN A 213 10.70 12.67 -2.31
CA ASN A 213 10.08 14.01 -2.19
C ASN A 213 8.80 14.12 -3.03
N ALA A 214 8.10 15.25 -2.94
CA ALA A 214 6.89 15.56 -3.70
C ALA A 214 7.09 15.58 -5.22
N ARG A 215 8.27 15.99 -5.69
CA ARG A 215 8.59 16.06 -7.13
C ARG A 215 8.43 14.68 -7.77
N ALA A 216 8.96 13.63 -7.14
CA ALA A 216 8.82 12.26 -7.64
C ALA A 216 7.35 11.81 -7.79
N VAL A 217 6.50 12.23 -6.85
CA VAL A 217 5.04 11.96 -6.93
C VAL A 217 4.41 12.67 -8.12
N HIS A 218 4.76 13.94 -8.34
CA HIS A 218 4.27 14.71 -9.49
C HIS A 218 4.75 14.12 -10.82
N GLU A 219 6.03 13.76 -10.94
CA GLU A 219 6.59 13.12 -12.13
C GLU A 219 5.86 11.80 -12.46
N CYS A 220 5.59 10.96 -11.46
CA CYS A 220 4.82 9.73 -11.64
C CYS A 220 3.39 10.02 -12.10
N ARG A 221 2.72 10.99 -11.50
CA ARG A 221 1.36 11.39 -11.84
C ARG A 221 1.26 11.95 -13.25
N ASP A 222 2.20 12.81 -13.63
CA ASP A 222 2.25 13.43 -14.97
C ASP A 222 2.55 12.38 -16.03
N PHE A 223 3.47 11.46 -15.77
CA PHE A 223 3.73 10.34 -16.65
C PHE A 223 2.50 9.45 -16.82
N ALA A 224 1.88 8.99 -15.73
CA ALA A 224 0.67 8.18 -15.82
C ALA A 224 -0.45 8.89 -16.61
N LYS A 225 -0.62 10.20 -16.40
CA LYS A 225 -1.58 11.01 -17.13
C LYS A 225 -1.25 11.10 -18.63
N SER A 226 0.02 11.25 -18.99
CA SER A 226 0.46 11.37 -20.38
C SER A 226 0.17 10.11 -21.21
N VAL A 227 0.16 8.94 -20.57
CA VAL A 227 -0.15 7.64 -21.20
C VAL A 227 -1.60 7.19 -21.00
N GLY A 228 -2.51 8.10 -20.57
CA GLY A 228 -3.95 7.83 -20.45
C GLY A 228 -4.41 7.37 -19.06
N GLY A 229 -3.54 7.27 -18.09
CA GLY A 229 -3.82 6.83 -16.70
C GLY A 229 -4.26 7.95 -15.75
N GLY A 230 -4.91 9.02 -16.24
CA GLY A 230 -5.26 10.21 -15.44
C GLY A 230 -6.18 9.99 -14.24
N GLY A 231 -6.75 8.80 -14.08
CA GLY A 231 -7.60 8.44 -12.92
C GLY A 231 -6.91 7.56 -11.89
N VAL A 232 -5.64 7.16 -12.09
CA VAL A 232 -4.90 6.34 -11.13
C VAL A 232 -4.46 7.19 -9.93
N SER A 233 -4.54 6.62 -8.72
CA SER A 233 -4.06 7.28 -7.50
C SER A 233 -2.62 6.89 -7.21
N ILE A 234 -1.79 7.86 -6.81
CA ILE A 234 -0.39 7.62 -6.48
C ILE A 234 -0.23 7.52 -4.97
N VAL A 235 0.24 6.37 -4.50
CA VAL A 235 0.52 6.10 -3.08
C VAL A 235 2.03 6.10 -2.89
N ALA A 236 2.54 7.07 -2.14
CA ALA A 236 3.98 7.23 -1.93
C ALA A 236 4.52 6.23 -0.90
N LYS A 237 5.59 5.50 -1.22
CA LYS A 237 6.27 4.63 -0.27
C LYS A 237 7.41 5.38 0.42
N VAL A 238 7.27 5.56 1.72
CA VAL A 238 8.28 6.14 2.61
C VAL A 238 9.17 4.99 3.12
N GLU A 239 10.36 4.90 2.56
CA GLU A 239 11.27 3.75 2.72
C GLU A 239 12.66 4.16 3.18
N ARG A 240 13.00 5.47 3.13
CA ARG A 240 14.30 6.03 3.51
C ARG A 240 14.13 7.21 4.45
N LEU A 241 15.22 7.52 5.17
CA LEU A 241 15.27 8.64 6.10
C LEU A 241 15.05 9.98 5.38
N SER A 242 15.56 10.15 4.15
CA SER A 242 15.37 11.35 3.34
C SER A 242 13.89 11.67 3.08
N ALA A 243 13.07 10.65 2.82
CA ALA A 243 11.63 10.83 2.64
C ALA A 243 10.94 11.39 3.90
N LEU A 244 11.43 11.06 5.09
CA LEU A 244 10.88 11.59 6.35
C LEU A 244 11.16 13.10 6.51
N LEU A 245 12.25 13.61 5.92
CA LEU A 245 12.56 15.04 5.94
C LEU A 245 11.59 15.86 5.06
N HIS A 246 11.02 15.22 4.03
CA HIS A 246 10.09 15.83 3.07
C HIS A 246 8.66 15.29 3.22
N ILE A 247 8.33 14.70 4.36
CA ILE A 247 7.06 13.98 4.55
C ILE A 247 5.83 14.87 4.38
N ASP A 248 5.89 16.15 4.79
CA ASP A 248 4.77 17.08 4.67
C ASP A 248 4.40 17.31 3.19
N ASP A 249 5.40 17.55 2.34
CA ASP A 249 5.22 17.79 0.92
C ASP A 249 4.78 16.49 0.20
N ILE A 250 5.34 15.35 0.62
CA ILE A 250 4.94 14.02 0.08
C ILE A 250 3.47 13.74 0.39
N VAL A 251 3.02 13.98 1.62
CA VAL A 251 1.62 13.77 2.04
C VAL A 251 0.67 14.68 1.24
N VAL A 252 1.05 15.93 0.99
CA VAL A 252 0.24 16.85 0.17
C VAL A 252 0.14 16.37 -1.28
N ALA A 253 1.27 15.96 -1.88
CA ALA A 253 1.34 15.58 -3.29
C ALA A 253 0.71 14.21 -3.60
N SER A 254 0.75 13.26 -2.67
CA SER A 254 0.27 11.88 -2.85
C SER A 254 -1.22 11.73 -2.53
N ASP A 255 -1.80 10.59 -2.95
CA ASP A 255 -3.18 10.20 -2.63
C ASP A 255 -3.26 9.28 -1.40
N GLY A 256 -2.11 8.84 -0.91
CA GLY A 256 -1.92 8.05 0.30
C GLY A 256 -0.44 7.76 0.52
N VAL A 257 -0.11 7.18 1.66
CA VAL A 257 1.27 6.86 2.05
C VAL A 257 1.37 5.42 2.51
N ILE A 258 2.42 4.72 2.09
CA ILE A 258 2.84 3.43 2.63
C ILE A 258 4.12 3.65 3.43
N LEU A 259 4.10 3.31 4.71
CA LEU A 259 5.29 3.33 5.55
C LEU A 259 5.96 1.96 5.52
N SER A 260 7.11 1.88 4.85
CA SER A 260 7.91 0.67 4.70
C SER A 260 8.91 0.54 5.85
N ARG A 261 8.44 0.00 6.99
CA ARG A 261 9.24 -0.08 8.23
C ARG A 261 10.50 -0.93 8.10
N GLY A 262 10.44 -1.95 7.24
CA GLY A 262 11.60 -2.82 6.98
C GLY A 262 12.77 -2.04 6.39
N ASN A 263 12.54 -1.25 5.35
CA ASN A 263 13.56 -0.44 4.70
C ASN A 263 14.03 0.71 5.58
N LEU A 264 13.12 1.41 6.24
CA LEU A 264 13.48 2.46 7.20
C LEU A 264 14.38 1.93 8.32
N GLY A 265 14.18 0.71 8.79
CA GLY A 265 15.01 0.08 9.81
C GLY A 265 16.44 -0.24 9.35
N LEU A 266 16.73 -0.16 8.05
CA LEU A 266 18.09 -0.24 7.51
C LEU A 266 18.79 1.13 7.46
N ASP A 267 18.02 2.21 7.32
CA ASP A 267 18.53 3.59 7.22
C ASP A 267 18.61 4.30 8.59
N MET A 268 17.91 3.80 9.59
CA MET A 268 17.85 4.46 10.90
C MET A 268 17.90 3.44 12.05
N PRO A 269 18.34 3.87 13.25
CA PRO A 269 18.31 3.00 14.42
C PRO A 269 16.91 2.45 14.69
N PRO A 270 16.77 1.13 14.95
CA PRO A 270 15.47 0.47 15.06
C PRO A 270 14.58 1.07 16.17
N GLU A 271 15.19 1.59 17.25
CA GLU A 271 14.46 2.28 18.31
C GLU A 271 13.83 3.62 17.88
N LYS A 272 14.17 4.16 16.70
CA LYS A 272 13.57 5.38 16.15
C LYS A 272 12.44 5.11 15.15
N VAL A 273 12.32 3.89 14.63
CA VAL A 273 11.32 3.54 13.60
C VAL A 273 9.89 3.79 14.10
N PHE A 274 9.59 3.48 15.37
CA PHE A 274 8.26 3.71 15.93
C PHE A 274 7.91 5.20 16.02
N LEU A 275 8.89 6.09 16.27
CA LEU A 275 8.68 7.55 16.26
C LEU A 275 8.29 8.03 14.87
N SER A 276 8.98 7.53 13.84
CA SER A 276 8.65 7.81 12.45
C SER A 276 7.25 7.32 12.09
N GLN A 277 6.85 6.14 12.56
CA GLN A 277 5.49 5.64 12.38
C GLN A 277 4.46 6.59 12.96
N LYS A 278 4.60 6.98 14.23
CA LYS A 278 3.65 7.89 14.88
C LYS A 278 3.58 9.24 14.19
N MET A 279 4.72 9.78 13.78
CA MET A 279 4.79 11.06 13.06
C MET A 279 4.08 10.98 11.69
N VAL A 280 4.37 9.96 10.88
CA VAL A 280 3.77 9.79 9.56
C VAL A 280 2.25 9.56 9.68
N LEU A 281 1.82 8.68 10.61
CA LEU A 281 0.40 8.44 10.87
C LEU A 281 -0.32 9.73 11.27
N HIS A 282 0.23 10.50 12.20
CA HIS A 282 -0.34 11.78 12.62
C HIS A 282 -0.50 12.76 11.45
N LYS A 283 0.57 12.95 10.66
CA LYS A 283 0.56 13.89 9.51
C LYS A 283 -0.45 13.44 8.42
N CYS A 284 -0.49 12.15 8.08
CA CYS A 284 -1.43 11.61 7.10
C CYS A 284 -2.87 11.72 7.59
N ASN A 285 -3.16 11.35 8.84
CA ASN A 285 -4.49 11.47 9.43
C ASN A 285 -4.97 12.93 9.41
N HIS A 286 -4.09 13.87 9.78
CA HIS A 286 -4.41 15.29 9.78
C HIS A 286 -4.70 15.82 8.37
N ALA A 287 -3.95 15.37 7.38
CA ALA A 287 -4.19 15.69 5.97
C ALA A 287 -5.40 14.94 5.36
N GLY A 288 -5.99 13.98 6.07
CA GLY A 288 -7.07 13.12 5.56
C GLY A 288 -6.60 12.17 4.45
N LYS A 289 -5.31 11.80 4.46
CA LYS A 289 -4.72 10.86 3.50
C LYS A 289 -4.61 9.48 4.12
N PRO A 290 -5.01 8.41 3.41
CA PRO A 290 -4.87 7.06 3.93
C PRO A 290 -3.39 6.68 4.11
N VAL A 291 -3.11 6.02 5.21
CA VAL A 291 -1.77 5.53 5.54
C VAL A 291 -1.77 4.04 5.81
N VAL A 292 -0.80 3.36 5.19
CA VAL A 292 -0.65 1.91 5.20
C VAL A 292 0.60 1.53 5.98
N ILE A 293 0.47 0.55 6.88
CA ILE A 293 1.60 -0.01 7.61
C ILE A 293 1.94 -1.38 7.05
N THR A 294 3.23 -1.66 6.88
CA THR A 294 3.75 -2.91 6.34
C THR A 294 4.46 -3.74 7.39
N ARG A 295 4.66 -5.03 7.11
CA ARG A 295 5.50 -5.94 7.91
C ARG A 295 5.07 -6.04 9.36
N VAL A 296 3.95 -6.68 9.59
CA VAL A 296 3.31 -6.76 10.90
C VAL A 296 3.23 -8.19 11.45
N VAL A 297 3.19 -9.22 10.57
CA VAL A 297 3.03 -10.63 10.96
C VAL A 297 3.94 -11.55 10.13
N ASP A 298 5.18 -11.16 9.95
CA ASP A 298 6.17 -11.84 9.09
C ASP A 298 6.31 -13.34 9.43
N THR A 299 6.18 -13.72 10.70
CA THR A 299 6.23 -15.13 11.13
C THR A 299 5.09 -15.96 10.55
N MET A 300 3.96 -15.35 10.19
CA MET A 300 2.84 -16.05 9.56
C MET A 300 3.10 -16.49 8.11
N THR A 301 4.25 -16.18 7.55
CA THR A 301 4.73 -16.80 6.32
C THR A 301 4.90 -18.31 6.48
N GLU A 302 5.39 -18.75 7.65
CA GLU A 302 5.74 -20.15 7.94
C GLU A 302 4.89 -20.77 9.05
N THR A 303 4.22 -19.94 9.88
CA THR A 303 3.41 -20.39 11.00
C THR A 303 1.96 -19.92 10.89
N PRO A 304 0.97 -20.71 11.36
CA PRO A 304 -0.45 -20.31 11.28
C PRO A 304 -0.86 -19.29 12.34
N ARG A 305 0.06 -18.88 13.22
CA ARG A 305 -0.20 -17.92 14.31
C ARG A 305 0.92 -16.88 14.41
N PRO A 306 0.57 -15.61 14.62
CA PRO A 306 1.56 -14.58 14.88
C PRO A 306 2.15 -14.74 16.29
N THR A 307 3.29 -14.15 16.52
CA THR A 307 3.83 -13.94 17.86
C THR A 307 2.97 -12.93 18.64
N ARG A 308 3.13 -12.89 19.98
CA ARG A 308 2.47 -11.86 20.80
C ARG A 308 2.91 -10.44 20.43
N ALA A 309 4.20 -10.26 20.11
CA ALA A 309 4.73 -8.97 19.67
C ALA A 309 4.08 -8.49 18.37
N GLU A 310 3.97 -9.37 17.37
CA GLU A 310 3.32 -9.06 16.09
C GLU A 310 1.83 -8.74 16.24
N ALA A 311 1.10 -9.51 17.05
CA ALA A 311 -0.30 -9.23 17.33
C ALA A 311 -0.51 -7.86 18.01
N THR A 312 0.39 -7.50 18.93
CA THR A 312 0.40 -6.19 19.61
C THR A 312 0.80 -5.08 18.63
N ASP A 313 1.72 -5.32 17.71
CA ASP A 313 2.14 -4.35 16.69
C ASP A 313 0.97 -4.01 15.75
N VAL A 314 0.23 -5.02 15.26
CA VAL A 314 -1.02 -4.79 14.48
C VAL A 314 -2.02 -3.95 15.26
N ALA A 315 -2.27 -4.28 16.53
CA ALA A 315 -3.21 -3.54 17.36
C ALA A 315 -2.77 -2.08 17.55
N ASN A 316 -1.48 -1.85 17.85
CA ASN A 316 -0.92 -0.51 17.99
C ASN A 316 -0.99 0.30 16.69
N ALA A 317 -0.73 -0.30 15.53
CA ALA A 317 -0.87 0.39 14.24
C ALA A 317 -2.32 0.90 14.03
N VAL A 318 -3.32 0.11 14.40
CA VAL A 318 -4.74 0.51 14.35
C VAL A 318 -5.05 1.63 15.34
N LEU A 319 -4.55 1.52 16.59
CA LEU A 319 -4.74 2.53 17.63
C LEU A 319 -4.02 3.84 17.32
N ASP A 320 -2.88 3.78 16.65
CA ASP A 320 -2.15 4.95 16.15
C ASP A 320 -2.85 5.62 14.95
N GLY A 321 -3.88 5.00 14.37
CA GLY A 321 -4.70 5.60 13.30
C GLY A 321 -4.37 5.13 11.88
N ALA A 322 -3.76 3.96 11.68
CA ALA A 322 -3.57 3.39 10.35
C ALA A 322 -4.89 3.12 9.62
N ASP A 323 -4.92 3.35 8.31
CA ASP A 323 -6.05 3.05 7.44
C ASP A 323 -6.04 1.61 6.94
N ALA A 324 -4.87 1.10 6.61
CA ALA A 324 -4.70 -0.24 6.08
C ALA A 324 -3.43 -0.93 6.58
N ILE A 325 -3.48 -2.24 6.60
CA ILE A 325 -2.33 -3.12 6.82
C ILE A 325 -2.00 -3.79 5.50
N MET A 326 -0.73 -3.81 5.14
CA MET A 326 -0.22 -4.52 3.95
C MET A 326 0.52 -5.79 4.37
N LEU A 327 0.09 -6.90 3.81
CA LEU A 327 0.75 -8.20 3.91
C LEU A 327 1.59 -8.44 2.66
N GLY A 328 2.85 -8.75 2.86
CA GLY A 328 3.84 -8.99 1.81
C GLY A 328 4.08 -10.48 1.58
N ALA A 329 5.12 -11.01 2.20
CA ALA A 329 5.53 -12.40 2.08
C ALA A 329 4.46 -13.38 2.53
N GLU A 330 3.67 -13.02 3.55
CA GLU A 330 2.62 -13.84 4.16
C GLU A 330 1.56 -14.25 3.15
N THR A 331 1.23 -13.36 2.22
CA THR A 331 0.23 -13.64 1.18
C THR A 331 0.84 -13.97 -0.19
N LEU A 332 2.06 -13.51 -0.47
CA LEU A 332 2.78 -13.81 -1.72
C LEU A 332 3.18 -15.28 -1.81
N ARG A 333 3.80 -15.81 -0.75
CA ARG A 333 4.44 -17.13 -0.71
C ARG A 333 4.17 -17.92 0.56
N GLY A 334 3.51 -17.32 1.55
CA GLY A 334 3.18 -17.95 2.82
C GLY A 334 2.24 -19.13 2.63
N GLN A 335 2.40 -20.15 3.48
CA GLN A 335 1.56 -21.34 3.47
C GLN A 335 0.17 -21.09 4.05
N PHE A 336 0.00 -20.02 4.80
CA PHE A 336 -1.20 -19.74 5.60
C PHE A 336 -1.87 -18.41 5.21
N ALA A 337 -1.76 -17.99 3.94
CA ALA A 337 -2.20 -16.67 3.47
C ALA A 337 -3.64 -16.30 3.92
N PRO A 338 -4.70 -17.10 3.70
CA PRO A 338 -6.05 -16.74 4.17
C PRO A 338 -6.16 -16.67 5.70
N ILE A 339 -5.41 -17.51 6.43
CA ILE A 339 -5.39 -17.51 7.89
C ILE A 339 -4.71 -16.24 8.41
N ALA A 340 -3.63 -15.79 7.78
CA ALA A 340 -2.95 -14.54 8.11
C ALA A 340 -3.89 -13.34 7.95
N VAL A 341 -4.56 -13.24 6.80
CA VAL A 341 -5.55 -12.19 6.53
C VAL A 341 -6.68 -12.18 7.57
N ALA A 342 -7.28 -13.36 7.83
CA ALA A 342 -8.36 -13.48 8.82
C ALA A 342 -7.89 -13.15 10.24
N THR A 343 -6.65 -13.50 10.61
CA THR A 343 -6.08 -13.22 11.93
C THR A 343 -5.83 -11.72 12.10
N VAL A 344 -5.16 -11.08 11.15
CA VAL A 344 -4.96 -9.62 11.17
C VAL A 344 -6.29 -8.88 11.24
N ARG A 345 -7.29 -9.30 10.45
CA ARG A 345 -8.64 -8.73 10.49
C ARG A 345 -9.28 -8.83 11.89
N ARG A 346 -9.14 -9.98 12.58
CA ARG A 346 -9.65 -10.13 13.95
C ARG A 346 -8.95 -9.21 14.94
N ILE A 347 -7.63 -9.06 14.84
CA ILE A 347 -6.87 -8.15 15.70
C ILE A 347 -7.31 -6.70 15.45
N CYS A 348 -7.40 -6.27 14.17
CA CYS A 348 -7.88 -4.93 13.82
C CYS A 348 -9.25 -4.63 14.43
N ARG A 349 -10.22 -5.57 14.32
CA ARG A 349 -11.55 -5.40 14.90
C ARG A 349 -11.53 -5.23 16.42
N GLN A 350 -10.67 -5.97 17.13
CA GLN A 350 -10.55 -5.83 18.59
C GLN A 350 -9.93 -4.47 18.96
N ALA A 351 -8.91 -4.02 18.20
CA ALA A 351 -8.32 -2.70 18.41
C ALA A 351 -9.32 -1.58 18.10
N GLU A 352 -10.10 -1.72 17.02
CA GLU A 352 -11.16 -0.75 16.67
C GLU A 352 -12.25 -0.64 17.74
N ALA A 353 -12.59 -1.74 18.42
CA ALA A 353 -13.59 -1.74 19.48
C ALA A 353 -13.20 -0.93 20.73
N VAL A 354 -11.91 -0.68 20.92
CA VAL A 354 -11.37 0.12 22.05
C VAL A 354 -10.72 1.43 21.59
N PHE A 355 -10.88 1.78 20.32
CA PHE A 355 -10.35 3.02 19.76
C PHE A 355 -11.07 4.24 20.34
N ASP A 356 -10.32 5.24 20.77
CA ASP A 356 -10.89 6.49 21.31
C ASP A 356 -11.30 7.44 20.16
N HIS A 357 -12.51 7.23 19.64
CA HIS A 357 -13.08 7.98 18.53
C HIS A 357 -13.28 9.46 18.85
N GLU A 358 -13.69 9.80 20.08
CA GLU A 358 -13.94 11.17 20.47
C GLU A 358 -12.64 11.98 20.55
N ASN A 359 -11.63 11.43 21.22
CA ASN A 359 -10.31 12.09 21.30
C ASN A 359 -9.69 12.23 19.90
N HIS A 360 -9.77 11.18 19.07
CA HIS A 360 -9.27 11.26 17.70
C HIS A 360 -9.99 12.36 16.90
N TYR A 361 -11.33 12.43 16.99
CA TYR A 361 -12.11 13.48 16.34
C TYR A 361 -11.61 14.89 16.73
N GLN A 362 -11.40 15.14 18.02
CA GLN A 362 -10.92 16.44 18.51
C GLN A 362 -9.50 16.77 17.98
N MET A 363 -8.63 15.77 17.93
CA MET A 363 -7.26 15.94 17.41
C MET A 363 -7.22 16.19 15.89
N GLN A 364 -8.26 15.79 15.14
CA GLN A 364 -8.33 15.98 13.68
C GLN A 364 -8.91 17.34 13.26
N LEU A 365 -9.39 18.15 14.18
CA LEU A 365 -9.78 19.52 13.86
C LEU A 365 -8.54 20.31 13.44
N PRO A 366 -8.51 20.91 12.22
CA PRO A 366 -7.29 21.54 11.72
C PRO A 366 -6.82 22.69 12.61
N PRO A 367 -5.50 22.88 12.79
CA PRO A 367 -4.97 24.08 13.45
C PRO A 367 -5.44 25.38 12.79
N ALA A 368 -5.64 25.38 11.48
CA ALA A 368 -6.22 26.50 10.75
C ALA A 368 -7.63 26.89 11.24
N MET A 369 -8.39 25.96 11.80
CA MET A 369 -9.66 26.25 12.46
C MET A 369 -9.44 27.00 13.79
N VAL A 370 -8.31 26.73 14.45
CA VAL A 370 -7.92 27.43 15.68
C VAL A 370 -7.42 28.83 15.38
N GLU A 371 -6.75 29.06 14.24
CA GLU A 371 -6.14 30.31 13.83
C GLU A 371 -7.06 31.19 12.96
N SER A 372 -7.77 30.60 11.98
CA SER A 372 -8.62 31.35 11.02
C SER A 372 -10.13 31.08 11.15
N GLY A 373 -10.53 30.03 11.87
CA GLY A 373 -11.93 29.66 12.09
C GLY A 373 -12.65 29.10 10.87
N LEU A 374 -11.97 28.86 9.72
CA LEU A 374 -12.61 28.48 8.46
C LEU A 374 -12.12 27.11 7.96
N LEU A 375 -13.07 26.19 7.81
CA LEU A 375 -12.90 24.92 7.11
C LEU A 375 -13.38 25.03 5.65
N SER A 376 -12.88 24.16 4.78
CA SER A 376 -13.54 23.98 3.48
C SER A 376 -14.98 23.49 3.68
N GLN A 377 -15.88 23.84 2.75
CA GLN A 377 -17.28 23.41 2.83
C GLN A 377 -17.42 21.88 2.95
N ALA A 378 -16.61 21.13 2.23
CA ALA A 378 -16.63 19.66 2.26
C ALA A 378 -16.17 19.12 3.63
N GLU A 379 -15.12 19.71 4.20
CA GLU A 379 -14.58 19.37 5.52
C GLU A 379 -15.61 19.67 6.63
N ALA A 380 -16.20 20.85 6.59
CA ALA A 380 -17.23 21.26 7.55
C ALA A 380 -18.44 20.33 7.54
N LEU A 381 -18.89 19.88 6.36
CA LEU A 381 -19.97 18.91 6.22
C LEU A 381 -19.58 17.54 6.76
N ALA A 382 -18.38 17.05 6.44
CA ALA A 382 -17.88 15.76 6.92
C ALA A 382 -17.78 15.74 8.45
N SER A 383 -17.16 16.74 9.04
CA SER A 383 -17.04 16.91 10.50
C SER A 383 -18.41 16.99 11.17
N SER A 384 -19.34 17.80 10.63
CA SER A 384 -20.70 17.94 11.17
C SER A 384 -21.48 16.65 11.11
N ALA A 385 -21.35 15.88 10.02
CA ALA A 385 -22.01 14.59 9.86
C ALA A 385 -21.54 13.55 10.86
N VAL A 386 -20.21 13.45 11.09
CA VAL A 386 -19.64 12.54 12.09
C VAL A 386 -20.12 12.92 13.48
N ARG A 387 -20.11 14.22 13.83
CA ARG A 387 -20.60 14.68 15.12
C ARG A 387 -22.11 14.47 15.31
N ALA A 388 -22.91 14.69 14.27
CA ALA A 388 -24.34 14.39 14.30
C ALA A 388 -24.59 12.90 14.50
N ALA A 389 -23.87 12.05 13.76
CA ALA A 389 -24.01 10.59 13.87
C ALA A 389 -23.67 10.08 15.28
N SER A 390 -22.57 10.57 15.87
CA SER A 390 -22.21 10.23 17.26
C SER A 390 -23.30 10.65 18.26
N LYS A 391 -23.83 11.87 18.12
CA LYS A 391 -24.83 12.41 19.06
C LYS A 391 -26.20 11.72 19.00
N VAL A 392 -26.61 11.26 17.81
CA VAL A 392 -27.91 10.56 17.66
C VAL A 392 -27.77 9.05 17.81
N GLY A 393 -26.56 8.53 18.06
CA GLY A 393 -26.29 7.09 18.11
C GLY A 393 -26.61 6.39 16.78
N ALA A 394 -26.22 7.01 15.65
CA ALA A 394 -26.49 6.45 14.34
C ALA A 394 -25.73 5.13 14.12
N SER A 395 -26.38 4.17 13.46
CA SER A 395 -25.80 2.87 13.14
C SER A 395 -24.93 2.92 11.89
N MET A 396 -25.06 3.97 11.06
CA MET A 396 -24.29 4.12 9.80
C MET A 396 -24.26 5.58 9.34
N ILE A 397 -23.17 5.96 8.63
CA ILE A 397 -23.10 7.19 7.83
C ILE A 397 -23.17 6.80 6.36
N VAL A 398 -24.07 7.40 5.59
CA VAL A 398 -24.19 7.21 4.13
C VAL A 398 -23.72 8.46 3.42
N VAL A 399 -22.75 8.32 2.52
CA VAL A 399 -22.18 9.45 1.78
C VAL A 399 -22.43 9.25 0.29
N PHE A 400 -23.26 10.10 -0.29
CA PHE A 400 -23.43 10.18 -1.73
C PHE A 400 -22.23 10.92 -2.33
N THR A 401 -21.46 10.27 -3.17
CA THR A 401 -20.24 10.83 -3.74
C THR A 401 -20.09 10.45 -5.20
N ARG A 402 -19.23 11.16 -5.92
CA ARG A 402 -18.87 10.84 -7.31
C ARG A 402 -17.39 10.39 -7.41
N THR A 403 -16.53 11.05 -6.64
CA THR A 403 -15.07 10.85 -6.67
C THR A 403 -14.54 10.14 -5.43
N GLY A 404 -15.39 9.89 -4.43
CA GLY A 404 -14.96 9.35 -3.13
C GLY A 404 -14.48 10.39 -2.13
N HIS A 405 -14.16 11.61 -2.55
CA HIS A 405 -13.50 12.62 -1.69
C HIS A 405 -14.28 12.95 -0.41
N THR A 406 -15.59 13.18 -0.49
CA THR A 406 -16.41 13.46 0.72
C THR A 406 -16.41 12.28 1.69
N ALA A 407 -16.46 11.04 1.17
CA ALA A 407 -16.40 9.84 2.00
C ALA A 407 -15.02 9.69 2.68
N GLN A 408 -13.94 10.03 1.97
CA GLN A 408 -12.59 10.07 2.53
C GLN A 408 -12.49 11.09 3.68
N LEU A 409 -13.05 12.30 3.52
CA LEU A 409 -13.11 13.30 4.59
C LEU A 409 -13.90 12.82 5.82
N VAL A 410 -15.00 12.07 5.62
CA VAL A 410 -15.73 11.45 6.75
C VAL A 410 -14.84 10.39 7.43
N SER A 411 -14.13 9.56 6.65
CA SER A 411 -13.21 8.55 7.19
C SER A 411 -12.08 9.16 8.01
N LYS A 412 -11.57 10.35 7.67
CA LYS A 412 -10.55 11.10 8.41
C LYS A 412 -10.90 11.23 9.90
N TYR A 413 -12.15 11.48 10.21
CA TYR A 413 -12.64 11.67 11.58
C TYR A 413 -12.89 10.37 12.35
N ARG A 414 -12.66 9.19 11.74
CA ARG A 414 -12.77 7.86 12.37
C ARG A 414 -14.06 7.70 13.18
N PRO A 415 -15.26 7.83 12.60
CA PRO A 415 -16.49 7.59 13.33
C PRO A 415 -16.55 6.14 13.86
N ASN A 416 -17.26 5.91 14.96
CA ASN A 416 -17.43 4.58 15.55
C ASN A 416 -18.43 3.69 14.82
N MET A 417 -19.08 4.21 13.77
CA MET A 417 -20.00 3.45 12.92
C MET A 417 -19.43 3.33 11.49
N PRO A 418 -19.88 2.32 10.71
CA PRO A 418 -19.45 2.14 9.33
C PRO A 418 -19.89 3.30 8.43
N ILE A 419 -19.08 3.59 7.42
CA ILE A 419 -19.35 4.59 6.40
C ILE A 419 -19.69 3.87 5.10
N MET A 420 -20.92 4.02 4.60
CA MET A 420 -21.33 3.54 3.29
C MET A 420 -21.10 4.64 2.25
N SER A 421 -20.11 4.45 1.41
CA SER A 421 -19.83 5.37 0.29
C SER A 421 -20.65 4.97 -0.93
N LEU A 422 -21.75 5.65 -1.19
CA LEU A 422 -22.59 5.42 -2.35
C LEU A 422 -22.04 6.22 -3.54
N VAL A 423 -21.30 5.54 -4.40
CA VAL A 423 -20.68 6.16 -5.58
C VAL A 423 -21.69 6.23 -6.71
N ILE A 424 -22.01 7.44 -7.14
CA ILE A 424 -22.93 7.68 -8.26
C ILE A 424 -22.09 7.76 -9.55
N PRO A 425 -22.21 6.75 -10.45
CA PRO A 425 -21.46 6.74 -11.67
C PRO A 425 -21.92 7.83 -12.63
N ARG A 426 -21.03 8.24 -13.51
CA ARG A 426 -21.32 9.15 -14.62
C ARG A 426 -21.18 8.42 -15.94
N ILE A 427 -22.01 8.78 -16.89
CA ILE A 427 -21.83 8.39 -18.26
C ILE A 427 -20.99 9.49 -18.93
N LEU A 428 -19.77 9.17 -19.29
CA LEU A 428 -18.87 10.06 -20.01
C LEU A 428 -18.91 9.73 -21.50
N GLN A 429 -19.02 10.75 -22.32
CA GLN A 429 -18.89 10.60 -23.78
C GLN A 429 -17.41 10.85 -24.13
N ASN A 430 -16.75 9.83 -24.60
CA ASN A 430 -15.41 9.93 -25.17
C ASN A 430 -15.49 9.67 -26.67
N SER A 431 -15.51 10.78 -27.47
CA SER A 431 -15.52 10.81 -28.94
C SER A 431 -16.56 9.89 -29.63
N ILE A 432 -16.49 8.59 -29.40
CA ILE A 432 -17.31 7.58 -30.11
C ILE A 432 -17.96 6.57 -29.12
N ARG A 433 -17.58 6.58 -27.85
CA ARG A 433 -18.06 5.61 -26.86
C ARG A 433 -18.58 6.28 -25.59
N TRP A 434 -19.63 5.69 -25.05
CA TRP A 434 -20.09 6.00 -23.69
C TRP A 434 -19.31 5.14 -22.71
N VAL A 435 -18.68 5.75 -21.70
CA VAL A 435 -17.93 5.06 -20.65
C VAL A 435 -18.62 5.36 -19.33
N LEU A 436 -18.84 4.32 -18.54
CA LEU A 436 -19.33 4.45 -17.18
C LEU A 436 -18.14 4.74 -16.26
N ASP A 437 -18.09 5.95 -15.71
CA ASP A 437 -17.11 6.37 -14.72
C ASP A 437 -17.68 6.25 -13.30
N GLY A 438 -16.89 5.76 -12.34
CA GLY A 438 -17.30 5.60 -10.92
C GLY A 438 -16.80 4.31 -10.28
N GLU A 439 -16.57 3.25 -11.06
CA GLU A 439 -16.06 1.99 -10.52
C GLU A 439 -14.70 2.15 -9.84
N ARG A 440 -13.79 2.89 -10.48
CA ARG A 440 -12.47 3.18 -9.93
C ARG A 440 -12.58 3.95 -8.61
N ALA A 441 -13.41 4.98 -8.54
CA ALA A 441 -13.63 5.73 -7.30
C ALA A 441 -14.18 4.84 -6.17
N ALA A 442 -15.05 3.87 -6.49
CA ALA A 442 -15.51 2.89 -5.52
C ALA A 442 -14.35 2.00 -5.04
N ARG A 443 -13.53 1.46 -5.96
CA ARG A 443 -12.38 0.63 -5.58
C ARG A 443 -11.33 1.42 -4.80
N GLN A 444 -11.01 2.64 -5.20
CA GLN A 444 -10.08 3.52 -4.47
C GLN A 444 -10.55 3.84 -3.05
N GLY A 445 -11.86 3.91 -2.81
CA GLY A 445 -12.41 4.08 -1.47
C GLY A 445 -12.01 2.98 -0.48
N LEU A 446 -11.69 1.77 -0.96
CA LEU A 446 -11.30 0.62 -0.12
C LEU A 446 -9.95 0.80 0.60
N LEU A 447 -9.17 1.81 0.24
CA LEU A 447 -7.92 2.13 0.95
C LEU A 447 -8.18 2.89 2.26
N ASN A 448 -9.33 3.54 2.40
CA ASN A 448 -9.67 4.34 3.58
C ASN A 448 -10.37 3.49 4.65
N ARG A 449 -10.00 3.69 5.90
CA ARG A 449 -10.56 2.97 7.05
C ARG A 449 -12.05 3.24 7.23
N GLY A 450 -12.81 2.19 7.49
CA GLY A 450 -14.25 2.26 7.77
C GLY A 450 -15.13 2.46 6.55
N LEU A 451 -14.56 2.67 5.34
CA LEU A 451 -15.33 2.83 4.10
C LEU A 451 -15.77 1.49 3.52
N THR A 452 -17.06 1.41 3.21
CA THR A 452 -17.66 0.34 2.42
C THR A 452 -18.27 0.97 1.16
N PRO A 453 -17.64 0.86 -0.01
CA PRO A 453 -18.16 1.43 -1.24
C PRO A 453 -19.31 0.60 -1.79
N LEU A 454 -20.31 1.30 -2.33
CA LEU A 454 -21.41 0.75 -3.10
C LEU A 454 -21.56 1.56 -4.39
N LEU A 455 -21.49 0.89 -5.53
CA LEU A 455 -21.71 1.53 -6.83
C LEU A 455 -23.23 1.62 -7.08
N ALA A 456 -23.72 2.82 -7.27
CA ALA A 456 -25.13 3.05 -7.58
C ALA A 456 -25.46 2.61 -9.02
N ASN A 457 -26.71 2.21 -9.26
CA ASN A 457 -27.19 1.97 -10.61
C ASN A 457 -27.29 3.32 -11.37
N PRO A 458 -26.61 3.49 -12.52
CA PRO A 458 -26.59 4.75 -13.27
C PRO A 458 -27.97 5.16 -13.81
N ILE A 459 -28.88 4.21 -13.96
CA ILE A 459 -30.24 4.45 -14.51
C ILE A 459 -31.15 5.04 -13.43
N ASN A 460 -30.90 4.73 -12.15
CA ASN A 460 -31.71 5.21 -11.05
C ASN A 460 -31.00 6.38 -10.34
N SER A 461 -31.45 7.58 -10.65
CA SER A 461 -30.91 8.82 -10.07
C SER A 461 -31.72 9.35 -8.87
N ASP A 462 -32.84 8.71 -8.50
CA ASP A 462 -33.59 9.13 -7.32
C ASP A 462 -32.83 8.81 -6.00
N PRO A 463 -32.44 9.85 -5.24
CA PRO A 463 -31.71 9.65 -3.99
C PRO A 463 -32.46 8.78 -2.97
N ASN A 464 -33.79 8.81 -2.94
CA ASN A 464 -34.58 8.03 -2.00
C ASN A 464 -34.57 6.55 -2.39
N ALA A 465 -34.71 6.23 -3.67
CA ALA A 465 -34.59 4.86 -4.16
C ALA A 465 -33.20 4.28 -3.91
N LEU A 466 -32.14 5.09 -4.12
CA LEU A 466 -30.76 4.68 -3.82
C LEU A 466 -30.54 4.45 -2.32
N LEU A 467 -31.15 5.26 -1.46
CA LEU A 467 -31.07 5.09 -0.02
C LEU A 467 -31.78 3.79 0.43
N GLN A 468 -32.88 3.41 -0.22
CA GLN A 468 -33.54 2.12 0.02
C GLN A 468 -32.64 0.92 -0.30
N VAL A 469 -31.84 1.03 -1.35
CA VAL A 469 -30.83 -0.02 -1.68
C VAL A 469 -29.82 -0.17 -0.53
N VAL A 470 -29.35 0.95 0.03
CA VAL A 470 -28.45 0.94 1.20
C VAL A 470 -29.14 0.31 2.42
N PHE A 471 -30.38 0.69 2.72
CA PHE A 471 -31.13 0.12 3.84
C PHE A 471 -31.34 -1.39 3.68
N ASN A 472 -31.75 -1.84 2.50
CA ASN A 472 -31.93 -3.26 2.23
C ASN A 472 -30.64 -4.05 2.39
N ARG A 473 -29.51 -3.50 1.89
CA ARG A 473 -28.18 -4.11 2.06
C ARG A 473 -27.74 -4.12 3.53
N GLY A 474 -27.93 -3.02 4.25
CA GLY A 474 -27.61 -2.94 5.68
C GLY A 474 -28.40 -3.93 6.53
N LYS A 475 -29.70 -4.08 6.24
CA LYS A 475 -30.57 -5.07 6.91
C LYS A 475 -30.13 -6.50 6.59
N SER A 476 -29.86 -6.82 5.33
CA SER A 476 -29.44 -8.17 4.92
C SER A 476 -28.07 -8.58 5.48
N SER A 477 -27.20 -7.61 5.76
CA SER A 477 -25.89 -7.83 6.39
C SER A 477 -25.91 -7.76 7.92
N GLY A 478 -27.06 -7.48 8.54
CA GLY A 478 -27.19 -7.31 9.99
C GLY A 478 -26.55 -6.04 10.54
N GLN A 479 -26.25 -5.07 9.69
CA GLN A 479 -25.66 -3.78 10.09
C GLN A 479 -26.71 -2.72 10.44
N LEU A 480 -27.96 -2.89 9.99
CA LEU A 480 -29.08 -1.98 10.24
C LEU A 480 -30.33 -2.75 10.68
N ASN A 481 -31.08 -2.20 11.62
CA ASN A 481 -32.38 -2.66 12.04
C ASN A 481 -33.43 -1.59 11.72
N VAL A 482 -34.69 -1.99 11.71
CA VAL A 482 -35.83 -1.06 11.61
C VAL A 482 -35.81 -0.13 12.82
N GLY A 483 -35.94 1.17 12.59
CA GLY A 483 -35.89 2.20 13.63
C GLY A 483 -34.48 2.77 13.91
N ASP A 484 -33.42 2.14 13.43
CA ASP A 484 -32.06 2.68 13.56
C ASP A 484 -31.93 4.05 12.86
N PHE A 485 -31.12 4.93 13.41
CA PHE A 485 -30.79 6.20 12.75
C PHE A 485 -29.59 6.03 11.82
N VAL A 486 -29.67 6.69 10.67
CA VAL A 486 -28.60 6.82 9.67
C VAL A 486 -28.39 8.27 9.35
N VAL A 487 -27.13 8.72 9.35
CA VAL A 487 -26.78 10.07 8.90
C VAL A 487 -26.39 10.03 7.43
N VAL A 488 -26.99 10.91 6.64
CA VAL A 488 -26.83 10.94 5.18
C VAL A 488 -26.23 12.26 4.74
N ILE A 489 -25.13 12.21 3.99
CA ILE A 489 -24.55 13.35 3.28
C ILE A 489 -24.91 13.22 1.82
N GLN A 490 -25.63 14.20 1.28
CA GLN A 490 -26.03 14.21 -0.12
C GLN A 490 -26.07 15.63 -0.69
N LYS A 491 -26.07 15.74 -2.01
CA LYS A 491 -26.30 16.99 -2.72
C LYS A 491 -27.79 17.05 -3.15
N VAL A 492 -28.45 18.14 -2.80
CA VAL A 492 -29.83 18.47 -3.21
C VAL A 492 -29.78 19.74 -4.06
N GLY A 493 -29.99 19.62 -5.35
CA GLY A 493 -29.74 20.72 -6.30
C GLY A 493 -28.27 21.16 -6.25
N THR A 494 -27.99 22.40 -5.90
CA THR A 494 -26.66 22.96 -5.74
C THR A 494 -26.13 22.88 -4.29
N THR A 495 -27.00 22.54 -3.33
CA THR A 495 -26.70 22.58 -1.88
C THR A 495 -26.30 21.20 -1.37
N SER A 496 -25.23 21.12 -0.62
CA SER A 496 -24.86 19.92 0.14
C SER A 496 -25.54 19.93 1.49
N VAL A 497 -26.15 18.82 1.89
CA VAL A 497 -26.93 18.70 3.13
C VAL A 497 -26.50 17.48 3.93
N VAL A 498 -26.64 17.60 5.25
CA VAL A 498 -26.56 16.51 6.21
C VAL A 498 -27.96 16.30 6.79
N LYS A 499 -28.47 15.06 6.74
CA LYS A 499 -29.77 14.73 7.31
C LYS A 499 -29.70 13.46 8.15
N VAL A 500 -30.54 13.38 9.18
CA VAL A 500 -30.75 12.17 9.97
C VAL A 500 -32.03 11.50 9.48
N VAL A 501 -31.96 10.19 9.21
CA VAL A 501 -33.08 9.42 8.66
C VAL A 501 -33.22 8.16 9.49
N ALA A 502 -34.46 7.81 9.89
CA ALA A 502 -34.75 6.53 10.50
C ALA A 502 -34.88 5.44 9.40
N VAL A 503 -34.36 4.26 9.67
CA VAL A 503 -34.51 3.08 8.81
C VAL A 503 -35.96 2.59 8.87
N PRO A 504 -36.65 2.54 7.73
CA PRO A 504 -38.07 2.16 7.69
C PRO A 504 -38.31 0.70 8.05
#